data_6f71236ae48502098a55606903ee6f6b
#
_entry.id   6f71236ae48502098a55606903ee6f6b
#
_cell.length_a   1.000
_cell.length_b   1.000
_cell.length_c   1.000
_cell.angle_alpha   90.00
_cell.angle_beta   90.00
_cell.angle_gamma   90.00
#
_symmetry.space_group_name_H-M   'P 1'
#
loop_
_entity.id
_entity.type
_entity.pdbx_description
1 polymer ?
#
loop_
_entity_poly.entity_id
_entity_poly.type
_entity_poly.pdbx_seq_one_letter_code
_entity_poly.pdbx_strand_id
1 'polypeptide(L)'
;KAQYVFDHYGYDCFADDTGLEVDALGGEPGVHSARYAEGTDHDSEANMRKLLAKLGNNNNRKARFRTIITLIRRQDAPSASPRTDCFCGEVEGKIALEKHGTEGFGYDPIFIPEGYDQSFAELGETVKNQISHRGRAVRKLVAFLHGEKA
;
A
#
# COMPACT_ATOMS: atom_id res chain seq x y z
N LYS A 1 -9.78 -4.22 10.87
CA LYS A 1 -8.97 -3.25 11.65
C LYS A 1 -9.76 -2.00 12.01
N ALA A 2 -10.30 -1.31 11.01
CA ALA A 2 -11.08 -0.09 11.26
C ALA A 2 -12.32 -0.38 12.12
N GLN A 3 -13.00 -1.48 11.86
CA GLN A 3 -14.18 -1.87 12.62
C GLN A 3 -13.83 -2.18 14.08
N TYR A 4 -12.68 -2.82 14.32
CA TYR A 4 -12.23 -3.10 15.68
C TYR A 4 -12.04 -1.81 16.47
N VAL A 5 -11.36 -0.83 15.89
CA VAL A 5 -11.12 0.45 16.55
C VAL A 5 -12.43 1.19 16.81
N PHE A 6 -13.33 1.21 15.82
CA PHE A 6 -14.63 1.83 15.96
C PHE A 6 -15.44 1.21 17.11
N ASP A 7 -15.49 -0.13 17.14
CA ASP A 7 -16.27 -0.86 18.16
C ASP A 7 -15.73 -0.63 19.57
N HIS A 8 -14.39 -0.49 19.70
CA HIS A 8 -13.75 -0.33 21.00
C HIS A 8 -13.86 1.10 21.54
N TYR A 9 -13.73 2.09 20.66
CA TYR A 9 -13.67 3.49 21.09
C TYR A 9 -14.94 4.26 20.80
N GLY A 10 -15.81 3.72 19.96
CA GLY A 10 -17.13 4.29 19.71
C GLY A 10 -17.14 5.60 18.94
N TYR A 11 -16.02 5.99 18.30
CA TYR A 11 -15.98 7.17 17.45
C TYR A 11 -15.32 6.88 16.13
N ASP A 12 -15.24 7.94 15.31
CA ASP A 12 -14.67 7.87 13.98
C ASP A 12 -13.24 7.35 14.03
N CYS A 13 -12.94 6.44 13.12
CA CYS A 13 -11.62 5.84 13.04
C CYS A 13 -11.31 5.43 11.62
N PHE A 14 -10.05 5.16 11.36
CA PHE A 14 -9.63 4.64 10.07
C PHE A 14 -8.55 3.59 10.22
N ALA A 15 -8.41 2.77 9.17
CA ALA A 15 -7.32 1.83 9.04
C ALA A 15 -6.78 1.91 7.62
N ASP A 16 -5.52 1.58 7.43
CA ASP A 16 -4.95 1.49 6.09
C ASP A 16 -4.43 0.08 5.80
N ASP A 17 -4.56 -0.32 4.54
CA ASP A 17 -4.01 -1.57 4.04
C ASP A 17 -3.22 -1.26 2.78
N THR A 18 -1.99 -1.74 2.74
CA THR A 18 -1.07 -1.51 1.62
C THR A 18 -0.64 -2.84 1.04
N GLY A 19 -0.59 -2.93 -0.29
CA GLY A 19 -0.13 -4.11 -0.98
C GLY A 19 0.58 -3.77 -2.27
N LEU A 20 1.45 -4.68 -2.69
CA LEU A 20 2.11 -4.65 -3.99
C LEU A 20 1.38 -5.59 -4.94
N GLU A 21 1.06 -5.12 -6.13
CA GLU A 21 0.39 -5.92 -7.17
C GLU A 21 1.30 -5.98 -8.40
N VAL A 22 1.58 -7.19 -8.86
CA VAL A 22 2.43 -7.42 -10.03
C VAL A 22 1.59 -8.02 -11.15
N ASP A 23 1.51 -7.33 -12.28
CA ASP A 23 0.62 -7.73 -13.39
C ASP A 23 0.91 -9.13 -13.91
N ALA A 24 2.18 -9.47 -14.12
CA ALA A 24 2.57 -10.79 -14.63
C ALA A 24 2.24 -11.93 -13.68
N LEU A 25 1.98 -11.64 -12.41
CA LEU A 25 1.63 -12.63 -11.39
C LEU A 25 0.15 -12.56 -11.02
N GLY A 26 -0.68 -11.96 -11.86
CA GLY A 26 -2.11 -11.86 -11.62
C GLY A 26 -2.49 -11.00 -10.44
N GLY A 27 -1.65 -10.05 -10.07
CA GLY A 27 -1.89 -9.16 -8.94
C GLY A 27 -1.24 -9.60 -7.64
N GLU A 28 -0.51 -10.73 -7.62
CA GLU A 28 0.24 -11.15 -6.44
C GLU A 28 1.43 -10.21 -6.20
N PRO A 29 1.88 -10.04 -4.96
CA PRO A 29 1.36 -10.62 -3.71
C PRO A 29 0.07 -10.00 -3.17
N GLY A 30 -0.31 -8.78 -3.58
CA GLY A 30 -1.58 -8.17 -3.19
C GLY A 30 -1.76 -8.10 -1.68
N VAL A 31 -2.88 -8.63 -1.18
CA VAL A 31 -3.21 -8.62 0.26
C VAL A 31 -2.24 -9.47 1.09
N HIS A 32 -1.48 -10.34 0.46
CA HIS A 32 -0.50 -11.20 1.14
C HIS A 32 0.91 -10.62 1.12
N SER A 33 1.08 -9.33 0.75
CA SER A 33 2.40 -8.73 0.57
C SER A 33 3.34 -8.91 1.77
N ALA A 34 2.84 -8.73 3.00
CA ALA A 34 3.68 -8.85 4.19
C ALA A 34 4.05 -10.30 4.53
N ARG A 35 3.30 -11.28 4.02
CA ARG A 35 3.46 -12.71 4.34
C ARG A 35 3.62 -13.56 3.10
N TYR A 36 4.14 -12.99 2.04
CA TYR A 36 4.21 -13.66 0.74
C TYR A 36 5.08 -14.91 0.79
N ALA A 37 6.20 -14.88 1.47
CA ALA A 37 7.02 -16.06 1.68
C ALA A 37 6.38 -16.94 2.76
N GLU A 38 6.22 -18.22 2.45
CA GLU A 38 5.56 -19.17 3.35
C GLU A 38 6.34 -19.34 4.66
N GLY A 39 5.60 -19.43 5.77
CA GLY A 39 6.20 -19.63 7.08
C GLY A 39 6.83 -18.39 7.68
N THR A 40 6.69 -17.23 7.04
CA THR A 40 7.25 -15.97 7.54
C THR A 40 6.15 -14.94 7.74
N ASP A 41 6.47 -13.92 8.56
CA ASP A 41 5.58 -12.79 8.78
C ASP A 41 6.44 -11.53 8.80
N HIS A 42 6.21 -10.64 7.84
CA HIS A 42 6.97 -9.39 7.68
C HIS A 42 8.46 -9.58 7.40
N ASP A 43 8.85 -10.72 6.84
CA ASP A 43 10.24 -10.95 6.40
C ASP A 43 10.42 -10.41 4.99
N SER A 44 10.86 -9.16 4.90
CA SER A 44 11.04 -8.46 3.62
C SER A 44 11.99 -9.17 2.67
N GLU A 45 13.10 -9.69 3.19
CA GLU A 45 14.09 -10.41 2.37
C GLU A 45 13.50 -11.66 1.74
N ALA A 46 12.81 -12.47 2.53
CA ALA A 46 12.18 -13.69 2.03
C ALA A 46 11.06 -13.37 1.04
N ASN A 47 10.28 -12.34 1.31
CA ASN A 47 9.19 -11.93 0.43
C ASN A 47 9.70 -11.44 -0.92
N MET A 48 10.75 -10.61 -0.93
CA MET A 48 11.38 -10.14 -2.17
C MET A 48 12.01 -11.28 -2.95
N ARG A 49 12.68 -12.20 -2.26
CA ARG A 49 13.30 -13.37 -2.89
C ARG A 49 12.25 -14.23 -3.60
N LYS A 50 11.12 -14.47 -2.96
CA LYS A 50 10.03 -15.23 -3.55
C LYS A 50 9.47 -14.53 -4.80
N LEU A 51 9.26 -13.22 -4.70
CA LEU A 51 8.74 -12.43 -5.82
C LEU A 51 9.68 -12.45 -7.02
N LEU A 52 10.96 -12.23 -6.79
CA LEU A 52 11.97 -12.23 -7.85
C LEU A 52 12.08 -13.61 -8.49
N ALA A 53 12.00 -14.68 -7.70
CA ALA A 53 12.04 -16.04 -8.22
C ALA A 53 10.83 -16.34 -9.11
N LYS A 54 9.66 -15.89 -8.72
CA LYS A 54 8.42 -16.09 -9.52
C LYS A 54 8.45 -15.31 -10.83
N LEU A 55 8.97 -14.07 -10.81
CA LEU A 55 9.09 -13.28 -12.02
C LEU A 55 10.20 -13.77 -12.94
N GLY A 56 11.30 -14.26 -12.36
CA GLY A 56 12.46 -14.70 -13.14
C GLY A 56 12.89 -13.61 -14.13
N ASN A 57 13.05 -13.98 -15.41
CA ASN A 57 13.43 -13.07 -16.48
C ASN A 57 12.23 -12.54 -17.27
N ASN A 58 11.04 -12.56 -16.70
CA ASN A 58 9.85 -12.07 -17.37
C ASN A 58 10.03 -10.60 -17.78
N ASN A 59 9.74 -10.28 -19.04
CA ASN A 59 9.86 -8.92 -19.57
C ASN A 59 8.76 -8.01 -19.05
N ASN A 60 7.59 -8.56 -18.70
CA ASN A 60 6.54 -7.78 -18.09
C ASN A 60 6.78 -7.72 -16.58
N ARG A 61 7.36 -6.60 -16.17
CA ARG A 61 7.66 -6.37 -14.75
C ARG A 61 6.79 -5.26 -14.16
N LYS A 62 5.71 -4.91 -14.83
CA LYS A 62 4.82 -3.85 -14.41
C LYS A 62 4.17 -4.18 -13.08
N ALA A 63 4.14 -3.21 -12.19
CA ALA A 63 3.64 -3.40 -10.84
C ALA A 63 3.11 -2.08 -10.29
N ARG A 64 2.40 -2.15 -9.17
CA ARG A 64 1.94 -0.96 -8.46
C ARG A 64 1.86 -1.24 -6.98
N PHE A 65 2.12 -0.21 -6.18
CA PHE A 65 1.71 -0.21 -4.78
C PHE A 65 0.34 0.44 -4.68
N ARG A 66 -0.52 -0.15 -3.86
CA ARG A 66 -1.85 0.38 -3.60
C ARG A 66 -2.08 0.47 -2.09
N THR A 67 -2.58 1.61 -1.63
CA THR A 67 -3.05 1.79 -0.26
C THR A 67 -4.54 2.07 -0.28
N ILE A 68 -5.30 1.38 0.55
CA ILE A 68 -6.71 1.65 0.74
C ILE A 68 -6.89 2.09 2.20
N ILE A 69 -7.42 3.31 2.37
CA ILE A 69 -7.77 3.83 3.68
C ILE A 69 -9.27 3.70 3.86
N THR A 70 -9.68 3.05 4.93
CA THR A 70 -11.10 2.86 5.26
C THR A 70 -11.45 3.77 6.44
N LEU A 71 -12.42 4.65 6.23
CA LEU A 71 -12.94 5.54 7.27
C LEU A 71 -14.31 5.05 7.70
N ILE A 72 -14.48 4.81 8.99
CA ILE A 72 -15.76 4.39 9.59
C ILE A 72 -16.26 5.53 10.47
N ARG A 73 -17.46 6.03 10.19
CA ARG A 73 -18.05 7.14 10.93
C ARG A 73 -19.41 6.80 11.46
N ARG A 74 -19.70 7.28 12.66
CA ARG A 74 -21.01 7.10 13.30
C ARG A 74 -22.04 8.00 12.60
N GLN A 75 -23.22 7.42 12.34
CA GLN A 75 -24.35 8.19 11.83
C GLN A 75 -25.06 8.88 13.00
N ASP A 76 -25.78 9.97 12.69
CA ASP A 76 -26.52 10.73 13.71
C ASP A 76 -27.71 9.96 14.26
N ALA A 77 -28.35 9.12 13.46
CA ALA A 77 -29.51 8.33 13.90
C ALA A 77 -29.03 7.12 14.70
N PRO A 78 -29.56 6.91 15.94
CA PRO A 78 -29.08 5.80 16.77
C PRO A 78 -29.26 4.41 16.15
N SER A 79 -30.23 4.25 15.26
CA SER A 79 -30.51 2.97 14.61
C SER A 79 -29.76 2.80 13.29
N ALA A 80 -29.02 3.82 12.82
CA ALA A 80 -28.31 3.74 11.55
C ALA A 80 -26.99 3.00 11.70
N SER A 81 -26.65 2.22 10.67
CA SER A 81 -25.32 1.57 10.59
C SER A 81 -24.23 2.63 10.41
N PRO A 82 -23.00 2.38 10.89
CA PRO A 82 -21.89 3.29 10.63
C PRO A 82 -21.66 3.44 9.12
N ARG A 83 -21.31 4.65 8.72
CA ARG A 83 -20.94 4.92 7.33
C ARG A 83 -19.48 4.55 7.10
N THR A 84 -19.21 3.83 6.01
CA THR A 84 -17.87 3.44 5.64
C THR A 84 -17.52 4.05 4.29
N ASP A 85 -16.37 4.74 4.23
CA ASP A 85 -15.83 5.33 3.01
C ASP A 85 -14.42 4.80 2.79
N CYS A 86 -14.04 4.55 1.55
CA CYS A 86 -12.71 4.06 1.21
C CYS A 86 -12.00 5.03 0.28
N PHE A 87 -10.70 5.21 0.51
CA PHE A 87 -9.84 6.09 -0.29
C PHE A 87 -8.63 5.31 -0.76
N CYS A 88 -8.41 5.32 -2.06
CA CYS A 88 -7.34 4.53 -2.67
C CYS A 88 -6.25 5.44 -3.23
N GLY A 89 -5.01 5.13 -2.93
CA GLY A 89 -3.85 5.74 -3.55
C GLY A 89 -2.98 4.68 -4.18
N GLU A 90 -2.46 4.97 -5.37
CA GLU A 90 -1.61 4.04 -6.11
C GLU A 90 -0.35 4.74 -6.61
N VAL A 91 0.73 3.98 -6.70
CA VAL A 91 1.92 4.40 -7.45
C VAL A 91 2.31 3.28 -8.40
N GLU A 92 2.36 3.61 -9.68
CA GLU A 92 2.74 2.68 -10.74
C GLU A 92 4.26 2.62 -10.85
N GLY A 93 4.77 1.48 -11.30
CA GLY A 93 6.19 1.29 -11.49
C GLY A 93 6.50 -0.09 -12.05
N LYS A 94 7.70 -0.56 -11.76
CA LYS A 94 8.16 -1.88 -12.22
C LYS A 94 9.03 -2.54 -11.16
N ILE A 95 9.15 -3.86 -11.26
CA ILE A 95 10.01 -4.65 -10.38
C ILE A 95 11.41 -4.76 -11.01
N ALA A 96 12.44 -4.40 -10.26
CA ALA A 96 13.83 -4.54 -10.70
C ALA A 96 14.21 -6.02 -10.79
N LEU A 97 15.30 -6.30 -11.51
CA LEU A 97 15.83 -7.67 -11.61
C LEU A 97 16.48 -8.12 -10.32
N GLU A 98 16.99 -7.19 -9.52
CA GLU A 98 17.63 -7.46 -8.24
C GLU A 98 17.42 -6.29 -7.30
N LYS A 99 17.81 -6.46 -6.04
CA LYS A 99 17.69 -5.40 -5.04
C LYS A 99 18.63 -4.24 -5.34
N HIS A 100 18.14 -3.02 -5.16
CA HIS A 100 18.89 -1.78 -5.29
C HIS A 100 18.63 -0.93 -4.05
N GLY A 101 19.66 -0.71 -3.24
CA GLY A 101 19.57 0.04 -2.00
C GLY A 101 19.20 -0.84 -0.82
N THR A 102 19.36 -0.30 0.37
CA THR A 102 19.11 -1.01 1.64
C THR A 102 18.13 -0.27 2.54
N GLU A 103 17.75 0.94 2.16
CA GLU A 103 16.83 1.75 2.96
C GLU A 103 15.38 1.39 2.67
N GLY A 104 14.47 1.86 3.54
CA GLY A 104 13.06 1.55 3.42
C GLY A 104 12.74 0.18 4.00
N PHE A 105 11.56 -0.32 3.65
CA PHE A 105 11.09 -1.61 4.14
C PHE A 105 10.23 -2.28 3.08
N GLY A 106 9.87 -3.55 3.33
CA GLY A 106 9.05 -4.31 2.41
C GLY A 106 9.73 -4.50 1.07
N TYR A 107 9.06 -4.10 0.00
CA TYR A 107 9.54 -4.29 -1.38
C TYR A 107 10.26 -3.05 -1.92
N ASP A 108 10.54 -2.05 -1.10
CA ASP A 108 11.18 -0.82 -1.56
C ASP A 108 12.47 -1.04 -2.37
N PRO A 109 13.35 -1.98 -1.99
CA PRO A 109 14.58 -2.20 -2.77
C PRO A 109 14.38 -2.75 -4.19
N ILE A 110 13.22 -3.28 -4.52
CA ILE A 110 12.96 -3.84 -5.86
C ILE A 110 11.88 -3.11 -6.63
N PHE A 111 11.27 -2.07 -6.07
CA PHE A 111 10.23 -1.30 -6.77
C PHE A 111 10.79 0.01 -7.29
N ILE A 112 10.74 0.19 -8.61
CA ILE A 112 11.18 1.40 -9.30
C ILE A 112 9.93 2.15 -9.75
N PRO A 113 9.60 3.31 -9.12
CA PRO A 113 8.40 4.04 -9.51
C PRO A 113 8.51 4.64 -10.90
N GLU A 114 7.39 4.76 -11.58
CA GLU A 114 7.32 5.32 -12.93
C GLU A 114 7.90 6.74 -12.95
N GLY A 115 8.72 7.02 -13.93
CA GLY A 115 9.41 8.31 -14.06
C GLY A 115 10.74 8.38 -13.34
N TYR A 116 11.17 7.32 -12.69
CA TYR A 116 12.44 7.25 -11.97
C TYR A 116 13.25 6.06 -12.46
N ASP A 117 14.57 6.15 -12.29
CA ASP A 117 15.50 5.07 -12.64
C ASP A 117 16.01 4.32 -11.41
N GLN A 118 15.58 4.73 -10.24
CA GLN A 118 16.04 4.18 -8.96
C GLN A 118 14.87 3.60 -8.17
N SER A 119 15.18 2.63 -7.31
CA SER A 119 14.17 2.04 -6.43
C SER A 119 13.76 3.02 -5.32
N PHE A 120 12.64 2.75 -4.67
CA PHE A 120 12.21 3.54 -3.51
C PHE A 120 13.29 3.55 -2.42
N ALA A 121 14.01 2.44 -2.24
CA ALA A 121 15.09 2.38 -1.25
C ALA A 121 16.24 3.33 -1.60
N GLU A 122 16.52 3.52 -2.88
CA GLU A 122 17.58 4.43 -3.34
C GLU A 122 17.13 5.90 -3.34
N LEU A 123 15.84 6.14 -3.65
CA LEU A 123 15.31 7.49 -3.74
C LEU A 123 15.19 8.20 -2.39
N GLY A 124 15.03 7.43 -1.32
CA GLY A 124 14.95 7.95 0.03
C GLY A 124 13.55 8.41 0.43
N GLU A 125 13.42 8.74 1.71
CA GLU A 125 12.14 9.05 2.35
C GLU A 125 11.46 10.30 1.77
N THR A 126 12.23 11.33 1.43
CA THR A 126 11.67 12.59 0.95
C THR A 126 10.91 12.39 -0.36
N VAL A 127 11.54 11.73 -1.34
CA VAL A 127 10.90 11.45 -2.63
C VAL A 127 9.74 10.48 -2.45
N LYS A 128 9.94 9.43 -1.66
CA LYS A 128 8.90 8.45 -1.39
C LYS A 128 7.64 9.10 -0.82
N ASN A 129 7.81 10.01 0.15
CA ASN A 129 6.67 10.71 0.76
C ASN A 129 5.91 11.59 -0.22
N GLN A 130 6.59 12.16 -1.22
CA GLN A 130 5.97 13.01 -2.23
C GLN A 130 5.08 12.22 -3.19
N ILE A 131 5.46 11.00 -3.55
CA ILE A 131 4.80 10.23 -4.60
C ILE A 131 4.15 8.95 -4.10
N SER A 132 4.27 8.63 -2.81
CA SER A 132 3.83 7.34 -2.28
C SER A 132 2.33 7.10 -2.46
N HIS A 133 1.98 5.84 -2.60
CA HIS A 133 0.60 5.37 -2.65
C HIS A 133 -0.17 5.78 -1.38
N ARG A 134 0.47 5.66 -0.20
CA ARG A 134 -0.15 6.06 1.07
C ARG A 134 -0.40 7.56 1.10
N GLY A 135 0.56 8.37 0.67
CA GLY A 135 0.39 9.81 0.61
C GLY A 135 -0.77 10.22 -0.30
N ARG A 136 -0.93 9.54 -1.42
CA ARG A 136 -2.03 9.80 -2.35
C ARG A 136 -3.38 9.47 -1.73
N ALA A 137 -3.48 8.34 -1.01
CA ALA A 137 -4.71 7.96 -0.32
C ALA A 137 -5.05 8.94 0.80
N VAL A 138 -4.05 9.35 1.58
CA VAL A 138 -4.23 10.32 2.67
C VAL A 138 -4.73 11.66 2.12
N ARG A 139 -4.19 12.13 1.00
CA ARG A 139 -4.65 13.38 0.39
C ARG A 139 -6.12 13.31 -0.02
N LYS A 140 -6.58 12.18 -0.51
CA LYS A 140 -8.00 11.98 -0.85
C LYS A 140 -8.86 12.02 0.41
N LEU A 141 -8.42 11.37 1.48
CA LEU A 141 -9.11 11.39 2.76
C LEU A 141 -9.23 12.81 3.30
N VAL A 142 -8.13 13.56 3.31
CA VAL A 142 -8.11 14.94 3.81
C VAL A 142 -9.05 15.81 2.98
N ALA A 143 -9.03 15.70 1.67
CA ALA A 143 -9.92 16.46 0.79
C ALA A 143 -11.39 16.14 1.07
N PHE A 144 -11.71 14.88 1.29
CA PHE A 144 -13.07 14.45 1.66
C PHE A 144 -13.54 15.08 2.97
N LEU A 145 -12.68 15.03 3.99
CA LEU A 145 -13.00 15.58 5.30
C LEU A 145 -13.18 17.12 5.25
N HIS A 146 -12.35 17.80 4.43
CA HIS A 146 -12.49 19.24 4.24
C HIS A 146 -13.81 19.59 3.53
N GLY A 147 -14.19 18.80 2.54
CA GLY A 147 -15.46 19.00 1.83
C GLY A 147 -16.67 18.88 2.74
N GLU A 148 -16.62 18.00 3.72
CA GLU A 148 -17.74 17.81 4.66
C GLU A 148 -17.87 18.93 5.69
N LYS A 149 -16.78 19.64 5.93
CA LYS A 149 -16.81 20.77 6.89
C LYS A 149 -17.32 22.06 6.26
N ALA A 150 -17.51 22.07 4.96
CA ALA A 150 -17.93 23.26 4.23
C ALA A 150 -19.45 23.55 4.37
#